data_04d26fdd426be2cc4f2a87bba8780e5f
#
_entry.id   04d26fdd426be2cc4f2a87bba8780e5f
#
_cell.length_a   1.000
_cell.length_b   1.000
_cell.length_c   1.000
_cell.angle_alpha   90.00
_cell.angle_beta   90.00
_cell.angle_gamma   90.00
#
_symmetry.space_group_name_H-M   'P 1'
#
loop_
_entity.id
_entity.type
_entity.pdbx_description
1 polymer ?
#
loop_
_entity_poly.entity_id
_entity_poly.type
_entity_poly.pdbx_seq_one_letter_code
_entity_poly.pdbx_strand_id
1 'polypeptide(L)'
;ISSSQVSQEAAQSAVTGFMEDYYCTADAWSVKKSSEHVLTAVNSWLHSQTQHSQHRYDRERGYVCTFSALVIKSTTAHLFHVGDARIYRLRGEQFEQLTEDHRVWISSQQSYLARALGMDRKVEIDYLALQLEAGDLFLLATDGVYEHTDAPCVRSAIAAAPDLDSAARVIADEALARGSGDNLTVQLVRIDELPAPEANEVYRQLSDLPCPPLLDARDSFDGYQIVRVIKSGSRSHIYLAVDQASGERVVIKTPSVDMQASPAALERFLLEEWIARRINSPHVLKPCSQTRQRHYIYVVTEYIEGQTLAQWLIDNPRPDLPTVRGLLEQIAKGLQAFHRLEMVYQDLKPDNIMIDATGTVKIIDFGATRVAGIEEIASPVEQINLLGAALYAAPEYFLGEAGSSRADLYSLGVIAYQMLAGDFPYGTQVPKSRTRAAQKKLAYKSVLREDREIPAWVDDAIAKAVHPDPYQRYEEISEFIFDLHHPSQAFLSKTRPPLIERHPVAFWKGVSFVLAGLLIVSLLSRAHGVA
;
A
#
# COMPACT_ATOMS: atom_id res chain seq x y z
N ILE A 1 -1.65 21.04 -14.81
CA ILE A 1 -3.08 20.79 -15.04
C ILE A 1 -3.85 21.76 -14.16
N SER A 2 -4.03 22.98 -14.64
CA SER A 2 -4.57 24.12 -13.88
C SER A 2 -6.08 24.16 -13.72
N SER A 3 -6.81 23.16 -14.20
CA SER A 3 -8.26 23.28 -14.39
C SER A 3 -9.15 22.79 -13.23
N SER A 4 -8.62 22.25 -12.13
CA SER A 4 -9.45 21.80 -11.00
C SER A 4 -8.77 21.91 -9.64
N GLN A 5 -9.58 22.12 -8.59
CA GLN A 5 -9.14 22.14 -7.18
C GLN A 5 -8.50 20.80 -6.78
N VAL A 6 -8.94 19.71 -7.39
CA VAL A 6 -8.43 18.34 -7.18
C VAL A 6 -7.01 18.17 -7.71
N SER A 7 -6.63 18.87 -8.80
CA SER A 7 -5.26 18.83 -9.34
C SER A 7 -4.25 19.47 -8.40
N GLN A 8 -4.64 20.48 -7.64
CA GLN A 8 -3.79 21.07 -6.61
C GLN A 8 -3.51 20.06 -5.48
N GLU A 9 -4.53 19.37 -5.01
CA GLU A 9 -4.39 18.31 -4.00
C GLU A 9 -3.52 17.17 -4.52
N ALA A 10 -3.69 16.78 -5.79
CA ALA A 10 -2.88 15.76 -6.43
C ALA A 10 -1.40 16.16 -6.49
N ALA A 11 -1.10 17.38 -6.93
CA ALA A 11 0.26 17.89 -7.00
C ALA A 11 0.92 17.97 -5.62
N GLN A 12 0.21 18.48 -4.62
CA GLN A 12 0.72 18.55 -3.25
C GLN A 12 0.98 17.15 -2.68
N SER A 13 0.06 16.21 -2.87
CA SER A 13 0.21 14.82 -2.42
C SER A 13 1.38 14.13 -3.13
N ALA A 14 1.58 14.38 -4.43
CA ALA A 14 2.68 13.80 -5.17
C ALA A 14 4.04 14.31 -4.67
N VAL A 15 4.19 15.61 -4.43
CA VAL A 15 5.43 16.20 -3.92
C VAL A 15 5.69 15.71 -2.49
N THR A 16 4.70 15.82 -1.59
CA THR A 16 4.85 15.40 -0.19
C THR A 16 5.16 13.90 -0.11
N GLY A 17 4.39 13.06 -0.82
CA GLY A 17 4.60 11.62 -0.84
C GLY A 17 5.96 11.24 -1.39
N PHE A 18 6.42 11.89 -2.47
CA PHE A 18 7.76 11.64 -3.00
C PHE A 18 8.85 12.03 -1.98
N MET A 19 8.77 13.21 -1.39
CA MET A 19 9.78 13.70 -0.43
C MET A 19 9.84 12.83 0.82
N GLU A 20 8.71 12.45 1.38
CA GLU A 20 8.67 11.63 2.59
C GLU A 20 9.07 10.19 2.33
N ASP A 21 8.50 9.55 1.29
CA ASP A 21 8.70 8.14 0.99
C ASP A 21 10.08 7.85 0.39
N TYR A 22 10.67 8.76 -0.40
CA TYR A 22 12.00 8.59 -0.96
C TYR A 22 13.05 8.35 0.13
N TYR A 23 13.04 9.13 1.20
CA TYR A 23 13.95 8.96 2.33
C TYR A 23 13.59 7.76 3.23
N CYS A 24 12.44 7.13 3.01
CA CYS A 24 12.06 5.89 3.67
C CYS A 24 12.50 4.63 2.89
N THR A 25 13.03 4.77 1.67
CA THR A 25 13.53 3.63 0.90
C THR A 25 14.79 3.02 1.52
N ALA A 26 15.07 1.77 1.19
CA ALA A 26 16.26 1.10 1.69
C ALA A 26 17.54 1.79 1.17
N ASP A 27 18.53 1.99 2.05
CA ASP A 27 19.80 2.64 1.69
C ASP A 27 20.59 1.88 0.62
N ALA A 28 20.35 0.56 0.48
CA ALA A 28 20.95 -0.28 -0.54
C ALA A 28 20.35 -0.10 -1.95
N TRP A 29 19.23 0.63 -2.08
CA TRP A 29 18.63 0.88 -3.40
C TRP A 29 19.32 2.02 -4.12
N SER A 30 19.43 1.89 -5.44
CA SER A 30 19.88 3.00 -6.28
C SER A 30 18.83 4.13 -6.26
N VAL A 31 19.28 5.35 -6.53
CA VAL A 31 18.37 6.52 -6.67
C VAL A 31 17.27 6.24 -7.67
N LYS A 32 17.61 5.63 -8.81
CA LYS A 32 16.64 5.23 -9.84
C LYS A 32 15.57 4.31 -9.27
N LYS A 33 15.98 3.22 -8.63
CA LYS A 33 15.07 2.22 -8.07
C LYS A 33 14.17 2.80 -6.98
N SER A 34 14.74 3.56 -6.04
CA SER A 34 13.99 4.24 -4.98
C SER A 34 12.92 5.16 -5.54
N SER A 35 13.30 6.04 -6.49
CA SER A 35 12.38 7.01 -7.07
C SER A 35 11.29 6.36 -7.92
N GLU A 36 11.62 5.36 -8.75
CA GLU A 36 10.64 4.63 -9.55
C GLU A 36 9.60 3.93 -8.67
N HIS A 37 10.02 3.30 -7.57
CA HIS A 37 9.11 2.64 -6.63
C HIS A 37 8.17 3.62 -5.95
N VAL A 38 8.71 4.72 -5.45
CA VAL A 38 7.92 5.77 -4.78
C VAL A 38 6.92 6.40 -5.75
N LEU A 39 7.37 6.81 -6.94
CA LEU A 39 6.51 7.43 -7.93
C LEU A 39 5.42 6.47 -8.44
N THR A 40 5.73 5.19 -8.57
CA THR A 40 4.74 4.17 -8.94
C THR A 40 3.68 3.99 -7.85
N ALA A 41 4.08 4.02 -6.57
CA ALA A 41 3.15 3.95 -5.46
C ALA A 41 2.26 5.21 -5.36
N VAL A 42 2.85 6.40 -5.52
CA VAL A 42 2.13 7.68 -5.58
C VAL A 42 1.13 7.69 -6.74
N ASN A 43 1.55 7.26 -7.93
CA ASN A 43 0.67 7.15 -9.10
C ASN A 43 -0.54 6.24 -8.83
N SER A 44 -0.31 5.08 -8.23
CA SER A 44 -1.38 4.12 -7.91
C SER A 44 -2.38 4.69 -6.92
N TRP A 45 -1.89 5.43 -5.92
CA TRP A 45 -2.74 6.10 -4.95
C TRP A 45 -3.59 7.20 -5.61
N LEU A 46 -2.98 8.08 -6.43
CA LEU A 46 -3.70 9.15 -7.15
C LEU A 46 -4.76 8.57 -8.09
N HIS A 47 -4.41 7.52 -8.84
CA HIS A 47 -5.34 6.83 -9.73
C HIS A 47 -6.53 6.25 -8.94
N SER A 48 -6.29 5.62 -7.80
CA SER A 48 -7.34 5.10 -6.93
C SER A 48 -8.26 6.22 -6.42
N GLN A 49 -7.70 7.38 -5.99
CA GLN A 49 -8.51 8.54 -5.58
C GLN A 49 -9.44 9.01 -6.73
N THR A 50 -8.92 9.06 -7.96
CA THR A 50 -9.75 9.39 -9.14
C THR A 50 -10.91 8.41 -9.31
N GLN A 51 -10.66 7.09 -9.20
CA GLN A 51 -11.69 6.07 -9.35
C GLN A 51 -12.79 6.13 -8.27
N HIS A 52 -12.45 6.57 -7.06
CA HIS A 52 -13.39 6.74 -5.95
C HIS A 52 -14.07 8.12 -5.93
N SER A 53 -13.69 9.04 -6.83
CA SER A 53 -14.23 10.38 -6.91
C SER A 53 -15.36 10.52 -7.93
N GLN A 54 -16.01 11.70 -7.94
CA GLN A 54 -16.97 12.07 -8.99
C GLN A 54 -16.33 12.17 -10.40
N HIS A 55 -15.01 12.21 -10.48
CA HIS A 55 -14.24 12.36 -11.72
C HIS A 55 -13.78 11.03 -12.34
N ARG A 56 -14.29 9.89 -11.87
CA ARG A 56 -13.90 8.54 -12.32
C ARG A 56 -14.00 8.29 -13.84
N TYR A 57 -14.81 9.08 -14.53
CA TYR A 57 -15.00 8.99 -15.99
C TYR A 57 -14.33 10.11 -16.78
N ASP A 58 -13.69 11.06 -16.10
CA ASP A 58 -12.99 12.19 -16.71
C ASP A 58 -11.53 12.18 -16.22
N ARG A 59 -10.64 11.59 -17.03
CA ARG A 59 -9.24 11.41 -16.68
C ARG A 59 -8.49 12.73 -16.46
N GLU A 60 -8.92 13.81 -17.11
CA GLU A 60 -8.25 15.11 -17.02
C GLU A 60 -8.66 15.91 -15.79
N ARG A 61 -9.81 15.60 -15.20
CA ARG A 61 -10.34 16.28 -14.00
C ARG A 61 -10.15 15.51 -12.71
N GLY A 62 -9.55 14.32 -12.76
CA GLY A 62 -9.23 13.50 -11.60
C GLY A 62 -8.05 14.02 -10.78
N TYR A 63 -7.58 13.18 -9.87
CA TYR A 63 -6.33 13.40 -9.12
C TYR A 63 -5.14 13.15 -10.03
N VAL A 64 -4.86 14.11 -10.90
CA VAL A 64 -3.84 14.02 -11.96
C VAL A 64 -2.91 15.21 -11.88
N CYS A 65 -1.60 14.99 -11.93
CA CYS A 65 -0.59 16.05 -11.97
C CYS A 65 0.64 15.64 -12.78
N THR A 66 1.33 16.63 -13.35
CA THR A 66 2.68 16.45 -13.88
C THR A 66 3.68 16.39 -12.73
N PHE A 67 4.82 15.74 -12.94
CA PHE A 67 5.85 15.61 -11.92
C PHE A 67 7.23 15.65 -12.55
N SER A 68 8.10 16.51 -12.00
CA SER A 68 9.51 16.55 -12.36
C SER A 68 10.33 16.65 -11.09
N ALA A 69 11.34 15.80 -10.95
CA ALA A 69 12.24 15.79 -9.80
C ALA A 69 13.70 15.77 -10.24
N LEU A 70 14.52 16.53 -9.54
CA LEU A 70 15.98 16.53 -9.62
C LEU A 70 16.50 16.00 -8.29
N VAL A 71 17.07 14.79 -8.30
CA VAL A 71 17.72 14.19 -7.14
C VAL A 71 19.21 14.23 -7.35
N ILE A 72 19.91 14.97 -6.47
CA ILE A 72 21.38 15.09 -6.50
C ILE A 72 21.95 14.12 -5.48
N LYS A 73 22.78 13.19 -5.94
CA LYS A 73 23.49 12.25 -5.08
C LYS A 73 24.96 12.19 -5.50
N SER A 74 25.85 12.56 -4.58
CA SER A 74 27.27 12.69 -4.85
C SER A 74 27.54 13.64 -6.04
N THR A 75 28.16 13.16 -7.12
CA THR A 75 28.48 13.94 -8.32
C THR A 75 27.52 13.67 -9.49
N THR A 76 26.37 13.04 -9.21
CA THR A 76 25.40 12.67 -10.24
C THR A 76 24.05 13.34 -9.98
N ALA A 77 23.47 13.95 -11.00
CA ALA A 77 22.08 14.37 -11.04
C ALA A 77 21.22 13.28 -11.65
N HIS A 78 20.14 12.94 -10.98
CA HIS A 78 19.12 11.99 -11.43
C HIS A 78 17.81 12.75 -11.65
N LEU A 79 17.34 12.75 -12.88
CA LEU A 79 16.11 13.41 -13.28
C LEU A 79 15.01 12.37 -13.47
N PHE A 80 13.85 12.64 -12.91
CA PHE A 80 12.63 11.86 -13.10
C PHE A 80 11.55 12.77 -13.64
N HIS A 81 10.88 12.35 -14.70
CA HIS A 81 9.94 13.23 -15.38
C HIS A 81 8.69 12.47 -15.85
N VAL A 82 7.52 13.07 -15.61
CA VAL A 82 6.22 12.67 -16.13
C VAL A 82 5.39 13.94 -16.36
N GLY A 83 5.07 14.22 -17.61
CA GLY A 83 4.25 15.36 -17.98
C GLY A 83 4.92 16.32 -18.96
N ASP A 84 4.70 17.61 -18.78
CA ASP A 84 5.14 18.68 -19.67
C ASP A 84 5.89 19.82 -18.95
N ALA A 85 6.16 19.67 -17.65
CA ALA A 85 7.10 20.56 -16.98
C ALA A 85 8.52 20.29 -17.48
N ARG A 86 9.35 21.28 -17.60
CA ARG A 86 10.69 21.13 -18.17
C ARG A 86 11.79 21.36 -17.14
N ILE A 87 12.87 20.57 -17.30
CA ILE A 87 14.13 20.78 -16.60
C ILE A 87 15.18 21.18 -17.64
N TYR A 88 15.83 22.31 -17.39
CA TYR A 88 16.94 22.80 -18.20
C TYR A 88 18.22 22.77 -17.39
N ARG A 89 19.36 22.64 -18.06
CA ARG A 89 20.69 22.84 -17.51
C ARG A 89 21.37 24.03 -18.18
N LEU A 90 21.94 24.90 -17.38
CA LEU A 90 22.86 25.94 -17.82
C LEU A 90 24.26 25.56 -17.34
N ARG A 91 25.18 25.34 -18.30
CA ARG A 91 26.60 25.08 -18.06
C ARG A 91 27.42 26.02 -18.94
N GLY A 92 28.04 27.01 -18.32
CA GLY A 92 28.68 28.14 -19.06
C GLY A 92 27.64 28.85 -19.94
N GLU A 93 27.90 28.87 -21.26
CA GLU A 93 27.00 29.48 -22.26
C GLU A 93 25.91 28.53 -22.78
N GLN A 94 26.02 27.22 -22.49
CA GLN A 94 25.08 26.20 -22.99
C GLN A 94 23.82 26.17 -22.13
N PHE A 95 22.68 26.33 -22.79
CA PHE A 95 21.35 26.15 -22.19
C PHE A 95 20.65 25.00 -22.89
N GLU A 96 20.47 23.90 -22.17
CA GLU A 96 20.02 22.61 -22.68
C GLU A 96 18.73 22.18 -21.98
N GLN A 97 17.72 21.77 -22.75
CA GLN A 97 16.53 21.11 -22.22
C GLN A 97 16.83 19.63 -21.98
N LEU A 98 16.58 19.12 -20.77
CA LEU A 98 16.89 17.76 -20.35
C LEU A 98 15.69 16.83 -20.38
N THR A 99 14.48 17.35 -20.42
CA THR A 99 13.22 16.60 -20.40
C THR A 99 12.49 16.73 -21.73
N GLU A 100 11.73 15.70 -22.11
CA GLU A 100 10.83 15.73 -23.26
C GLU A 100 9.38 15.91 -22.80
N ASP A 101 8.62 16.76 -23.50
CA ASP A 101 7.23 17.02 -23.15
C ASP A 101 6.35 15.82 -23.50
N HIS A 102 5.59 15.30 -22.58
CA HIS A 102 4.60 14.26 -22.83
C HIS A 102 3.28 14.86 -23.32
N ARG A 103 3.32 15.50 -24.48
CA ARG A 103 2.16 16.10 -25.16
C ARG A 103 1.89 15.45 -26.51
N VAL A 104 0.61 15.24 -26.82
CA VAL A 104 0.15 14.83 -28.16
C VAL A 104 -0.53 16.02 -28.83
N TRP A 105 -0.01 16.43 -29.97
CA TRP A 105 -0.57 17.51 -30.78
C TRP A 105 -1.63 16.97 -31.72
N ILE A 106 -2.87 17.45 -31.62
CA ILE A 106 -3.96 17.13 -32.55
C ILE A 106 -4.03 18.16 -33.67
N SER A 107 -3.65 19.41 -33.39
CA SER A 107 -3.53 20.49 -34.35
C SER A 107 -2.42 21.45 -33.95
N SER A 108 -2.09 22.43 -34.77
CA SER A 108 -1.10 23.46 -34.46
C SER A 108 -1.46 24.35 -33.27
N GLN A 109 -2.68 24.25 -32.73
CA GLN A 109 -3.18 25.05 -31.62
C GLN A 109 -3.77 24.23 -30.46
N GLN A 110 -3.86 22.90 -30.59
CA GLN A 110 -4.41 22.04 -29.54
C GLN A 110 -3.48 20.87 -29.26
N SER A 111 -3.01 20.80 -28.04
CA SER A 111 -2.26 19.66 -27.50
C SER A 111 -2.99 19.11 -26.25
N TYR A 112 -2.80 17.82 -26.03
CA TYR A 112 -3.28 17.13 -24.83
C TYR A 112 -2.11 16.49 -24.12
N LEU A 113 -2.18 16.44 -22.82
CA LEU A 113 -1.19 15.76 -21.99
C LEU A 113 -1.30 14.24 -22.22
N ALA A 114 -0.20 13.63 -22.65
CA ALA A 114 -0.14 12.20 -22.97
C ALA A 114 0.14 11.33 -21.74
N ARG A 115 0.93 11.85 -20.78
CA ARG A 115 1.31 11.16 -19.56
C ARG A 115 1.30 12.12 -18.37
N ALA A 116 0.71 11.68 -17.24
CA ALA A 116 0.74 12.35 -15.94
C ALA A 116 0.56 11.34 -14.82
N LEU A 117 1.00 11.67 -13.60
CA LEU A 117 0.71 10.86 -12.41
C LEU A 117 -0.80 10.84 -12.16
N GLY A 118 -1.33 9.66 -11.81
CA GLY A 118 -2.76 9.44 -11.52
C GLY A 118 -3.65 9.27 -12.76
N MET A 119 -3.14 9.53 -13.97
CA MET A 119 -3.92 9.44 -15.22
C MET A 119 -4.26 8.00 -15.55
N ASP A 120 -3.28 7.11 -15.50
CA ASP A 120 -3.41 5.69 -15.78
C ASP A 120 -2.89 4.85 -14.61
N ARG A 121 -3.34 3.59 -14.55
CA ARG A 121 -2.94 2.66 -13.50
C ARG A 121 -1.43 2.40 -13.48
N LYS A 122 -0.79 2.36 -14.65
CA LYS A 122 0.67 2.26 -14.80
C LYS A 122 1.18 3.57 -15.39
N VAL A 123 2.28 4.06 -14.87
CA VAL A 123 2.96 5.25 -15.37
C VAL A 123 4.35 4.88 -15.88
N GLU A 124 4.71 5.40 -17.05
CA GLU A 124 6.09 5.39 -17.54
C GLU A 124 6.77 6.66 -17.06
N ILE A 125 7.88 6.51 -16.36
CA ILE A 125 8.66 7.60 -15.78
C ILE A 125 9.93 7.74 -16.60
N ASP A 126 10.15 8.89 -17.21
CA ASP A 126 11.39 9.18 -17.90
C ASP A 126 12.50 9.39 -16.87
N TYR A 127 13.64 8.75 -17.11
CA TYR A 127 14.80 8.82 -16.24
C TYR A 127 16.05 9.20 -17.04
N LEU A 128 16.76 10.21 -16.53
CA LEU A 128 18.06 10.63 -17.04
C LEU A 128 19.05 10.78 -15.88
N ALA A 129 20.24 10.22 -16.03
CA ALA A 129 21.35 10.45 -15.11
C ALA A 129 22.47 11.20 -15.84
N LEU A 130 23.02 12.24 -15.21
CA LEU A 130 24.11 13.01 -15.79
C LEU A 130 25.14 13.41 -14.73
N GLN A 131 26.39 13.52 -15.17
CA GLN A 131 27.49 13.94 -14.33
C GLN A 131 27.41 15.45 -14.08
N LEU A 132 27.54 15.85 -12.83
CA LEU A 132 27.56 17.23 -12.38
C LEU A 132 28.97 17.84 -12.49
N GLU A 133 28.99 19.15 -12.70
CA GLU A 133 30.19 20.00 -12.56
C GLU A 133 29.86 21.15 -11.61
N ALA A 134 30.86 21.64 -10.88
CA ALA A 134 30.69 22.83 -10.09
C ALA A 134 30.35 24.05 -11.00
N GLY A 135 29.33 24.80 -10.64
CA GLY A 135 28.78 25.88 -11.45
C GLY A 135 27.60 25.46 -12.33
N ASP A 136 27.24 24.17 -12.43
CA ASP A 136 25.99 23.77 -13.09
C ASP A 136 24.79 24.44 -12.44
N LEU A 137 23.88 24.95 -13.25
CA LEU A 137 22.64 25.52 -12.78
C LEU A 137 21.46 24.84 -13.48
N PHE A 138 20.52 24.37 -12.71
CA PHE A 138 19.29 23.75 -13.20
C PHE A 138 18.11 24.72 -13.03
N LEU A 139 17.27 24.79 -14.06
CA LEU A 139 15.99 25.47 -14.04
C LEU A 139 14.88 24.44 -14.22
N LEU A 140 13.97 24.38 -13.25
CA LEU A 140 12.71 23.64 -13.36
C LEU A 140 11.60 24.67 -13.59
N ALA A 141 10.82 24.50 -14.66
CA ALA A 141 9.79 25.46 -15.05
C ALA A 141 8.52 24.75 -15.56
N THR A 142 7.37 25.31 -15.21
CA THR A 142 6.08 24.93 -15.80
C THR A 142 5.88 25.63 -17.16
N ASP A 143 4.90 25.15 -17.92
CA ASP A 143 4.54 25.64 -19.26
C ASP A 143 4.22 27.14 -19.28
N GLY A 144 3.49 27.63 -18.27
CA GLY A 144 3.25 29.07 -18.12
C GLY A 144 4.51 29.93 -18.11
N VAL A 145 5.68 29.37 -17.76
CA VAL A 145 6.95 30.06 -17.76
C VAL A 145 7.68 29.88 -19.08
N TYR A 146 7.97 28.64 -19.49
CA TYR A 146 8.85 28.38 -20.63
C TYR A 146 8.20 28.69 -22.00
N GLU A 147 6.88 28.74 -22.09
CA GLU A 147 6.19 29.18 -23.30
C GLU A 147 6.31 30.70 -23.53
N HIS A 148 6.65 31.46 -22.49
CA HIS A 148 6.74 32.92 -22.52
C HIS A 148 8.17 33.46 -22.31
N THR A 149 9.13 32.59 -21.94
CA THR A 149 10.52 32.97 -21.72
C THR A 149 11.46 32.19 -22.63
N ASP A 150 12.57 32.81 -23.02
CA ASP A 150 13.60 32.21 -23.86
C ASP A 150 14.95 32.10 -23.13
N ALA A 151 15.88 31.35 -23.69
CA ALA A 151 17.21 31.15 -23.11
C ALA A 151 17.98 32.47 -22.85
N PRO A 152 17.96 33.51 -23.73
CA PRO A 152 18.57 34.80 -23.46
C PRO A 152 17.96 35.51 -22.25
N CYS A 153 16.63 35.47 -22.12
CA CYS A 153 15.92 36.07 -20.98
C CYS A 153 16.34 35.42 -19.66
N VAL A 154 16.30 34.07 -19.60
CA VAL A 154 16.70 33.31 -18.41
C VAL A 154 18.15 33.61 -18.01
N ARG A 155 19.09 33.57 -18.97
CA ARG A 155 20.50 33.90 -18.69
C ARG A 155 20.70 35.32 -18.20
N SER A 156 20.00 36.27 -18.79
CA SER A 156 20.09 37.69 -18.38
C SER A 156 19.55 37.87 -16.96
N ALA A 157 18.44 37.23 -16.62
CA ALA A 157 17.87 37.27 -15.26
C ALA A 157 18.82 36.67 -14.23
N ILE A 158 19.45 35.53 -14.52
CA ILE A 158 20.41 34.87 -13.63
C ILE A 158 21.68 35.75 -13.45
N ALA A 159 22.19 36.33 -14.53
CA ALA A 159 23.40 37.14 -14.48
C ALA A 159 23.22 38.50 -13.77
N ALA A 160 22.03 39.07 -13.84
CA ALA A 160 21.73 40.39 -13.25
C ALA A 160 21.25 40.33 -11.79
N ALA A 161 20.73 39.19 -11.33
CA ALA A 161 20.17 39.07 -9.98
C ALA A 161 21.26 38.84 -8.92
N PRO A 162 21.06 39.36 -7.70
CA PRO A 162 22.00 39.16 -6.60
C PRO A 162 22.03 37.76 -6.04
N ASP A 163 20.92 37.01 -6.19
CA ASP A 163 20.72 35.64 -5.72
C ASP A 163 19.73 34.87 -6.61
N LEU A 164 19.64 33.55 -6.41
CA LEU A 164 18.79 32.72 -7.22
C LEU A 164 17.29 32.93 -6.98
N ASP A 165 16.89 33.33 -5.77
CA ASP A 165 15.50 33.64 -5.46
C ASP A 165 15.03 34.88 -6.25
N SER A 166 15.85 35.90 -6.28
CA SER A 166 15.62 37.13 -7.08
C SER A 166 15.59 36.81 -8.59
N ALA A 167 16.50 35.95 -9.06
CA ALA A 167 16.51 35.50 -10.45
C ALA A 167 15.23 34.75 -10.83
N ALA A 168 14.78 33.81 -9.98
CA ALA A 168 13.56 33.06 -10.20
C ALA A 168 12.31 33.96 -10.27
N ARG A 169 12.25 35.01 -9.42
CA ARG A 169 11.17 36.01 -9.46
C ARG A 169 11.19 36.81 -10.75
N VAL A 170 12.37 37.29 -11.18
CA VAL A 170 12.51 38.04 -12.44
C VAL A 170 12.05 37.19 -13.63
N ILE A 171 12.38 35.89 -13.67
CA ILE A 171 11.95 35.01 -14.74
C ILE A 171 10.41 34.83 -14.73
N ALA A 172 9.81 34.67 -13.56
CA ALA A 172 8.37 34.55 -13.42
C ALA A 172 7.63 35.85 -13.80
N ASP A 173 8.14 37.01 -13.34
CA ASP A 173 7.57 38.31 -13.65
C ASP A 173 7.68 38.66 -15.15
N GLU A 174 8.77 38.28 -15.80
CA GLU A 174 8.93 38.43 -17.26
C GLU A 174 7.95 37.58 -18.04
N ALA A 175 7.72 36.32 -17.61
CA ALA A 175 6.71 35.46 -18.21
C ALA A 175 5.30 36.07 -18.11
N LEU A 176 4.98 36.63 -16.95
CA LEU A 176 3.73 37.37 -16.72
C LEU A 176 3.62 38.61 -17.61
N ALA A 177 4.69 39.41 -17.69
CA ALA A 177 4.74 40.62 -18.52
C ALA A 177 4.60 40.32 -20.01
N ARG A 178 5.05 39.16 -20.46
CA ARG A 178 4.86 38.66 -21.84
C ARG A 178 3.51 38.00 -22.11
N GLY A 179 2.61 38.05 -21.14
CA GLY A 179 1.20 37.66 -21.30
C GLY A 179 0.87 36.24 -20.91
N SER A 180 1.68 35.60 -20.07
CA SER A 180 1.31 34.30 -19.50
C SER A 180 0.02 34.41 -18.69
N GLY A 181 -0.95 33.54 -18.97
CA GLY A 181 -2.23 33.42 -18.25
C GLY A 181 -2.32 32.16 -17.40
N ASP A 182 -1.25 31.39 -17.28
CA ASP A 182 -1.21 30.13 -16.52
C ASP A 182 -0.41 30.24 -15.22
N ASN A 183 -0.41 29.17 -14.42
CA ASN A 183 0.37 29.08 -13.19
C ASN A 183 1.87 29.14 -13.50
N LEU A 184 2.58 30.00 -12.79
CA LEU A 184 4.00 30.21 -12.96
C LEU A 184 4.77 29.53 -11.83
N THR A 185 5.58 28.53 -12.16
CA THR A 185 6.49 27.91 -11.19
C THR A 185 7.90 27.90 -11.76
N VAL A 186 8.83 28.47 -11.00
CA VAL A 186 10.26 28.53 -11.31
C VAL A 186 11.05 28.06 -10.11
N GLN A 187 11.96 27.12 -10.33
CA GLN A 187 12.92 26.68 -9.32
C GLN A 187 14.32 26.69 -9.94
N LEU A 188 15.27 27.32 -9.27
CA LEU A 188 16.67 27.36 -9.67
C LEU A 188 17.51 26.62 -8.64
N VAL A 189 18.38 25.72 -9.11
CA VAL A 189 19.30 24.94 -8.28
C VAL A 189 20.70 25.09 -8.85
N ARG A 190 21.66 25.62 -8.06
CA ARG A 190 23.07 25.74 -8.47
C ARG A 190 23.93 24.75 -7.68
N ILE A 191 24.87 24.14 -8.39
CA ILE A 191 25.88 23.27 -7.80
C ILE A 191 27.09 24.12 -7.46
N ASP A 192 27.24 24.48 -6.19
CA ASP A 192 28.36 25.32 -5.75
C ASP A 192 29.64 24.49 -5.57
N GLU A 193 29.52 23.30 -4.94
CA GLU A 193 30.63 22.39 -4.69
C GLU A 193 30.22 20.94 -4.88
N LEU A 194 31.15 20.11 -5.25
CA LEU A 194 30.98 18.66 -5.39
C LEU A 194 31.88 17.93 -4.39
N PRO A 195 31.44 16.80 -3.82
CA PRO A 195 32.28 15.97 -2.97
C PRO A 195 33.48 15.42 -3.75
N ALA A 196 34.56 15.09 -3.05
CA ALA A 196 35.73 14.45 -3.66
C ALA A 196 35.34 13.14 -4.37
N PRO A 197 36.02 12.77 -5.49
CA PRO A 197 35.68 11.57 -6.30
C PRO A 197 35.61 10.25 -5.53
N GLU A 198 36.33 10.12 -4.43
CA GLU A 198 36.35 8.93 -3.55
C GLU A 198 34.97 8.64 -2.90
N ALA A 199 34.12 9.64 -2.73
CA ALA A 199 32.77 9.46 -2.21
C ALA A 199 31.84 8.67 -3.17
N ASN A 200 32.12 8.70 -4.49
CA ASN A 200 31.37 7.93 -5.48
C ASN A 200 31.57 6.41 -5.38
N GLU A 201 32.74 6.01 -4.93
CA GLU A 201 33.09 4.60 -4.74
C GLU A 201 32.32 3.98 -3.58
N VAL A 202 32.14 4.76 -2.51
CA VAL A 202 31.36 4.36 -1.33
C VAL A 202 29.88 4.13 -1.69
N TYR A 203 29.29 4.95 -2.58
CA TYR A 203 27.90 4.77 -2.99
C TYR A 203 27.69 3.60 -3.96
N ARG A 204 28.67 3.25 -4.78
CA ARG A 204 28.63 2.00 -5.56
C ARG A 204 28.74 0.77 -4.69
N GLN A 205 29.56 0.83 -3.64
CA GLN A 205 29.72 -0.25 -2.66
C GLN A 205 28.45 -0.49 -1.82
N LEU A 206 27.64 0.54 -1.54
CA LEU A 206 26.36 0.40 -0.82
C LEU A 206 25.28 -0.35 -1.62
N SER A 207 25.32 -0.28 -2.95
CA SER A 207 24.41 -1.06 -3.80
C SER A 207 24.81 -2.54 -3.92
N ASP A 208 26.05 -2.88 -3.52
CA ASP A 208 26.64 -4.23 -3.60
C ASP A 208 27.00 -4.77 -2.20
N LEU A 209 26.31 -4.35 -1.13
CA LEU A 209 26.57 -4.87 0.22
C LEU A 209 26.43 -6.40 0.25
N PRO A 210 27.39 -7.11 0.83
CA PRO A 210 27.31 -8.56 0.97
C PRO A 210 26.23 -8.95 1.98
N CYS A 211 25.71 -10.16 1.83
CA CYS A 211 24.90 -10.75 2.87
C CYS A 211 25.79 -11.04 4.10
N PRO A 212 25.26 -10.85 5.32
CA PRO A 212 26.02 -11.12 6.53
C PRO A 212 26.30 -12.62 6.69
N PRO A 213 27.38 -12.99 7.39
CA PRO A 213 27.60 -14.37 7.84
C PRO A 213 26.50 -14.79 8.84
N LEU A 214 26.44 -16.07 9.12
CA LEU A 214 25.65 -16.55 10.27
C LEU A 214 26.24 -15.95 11.55
N LEU A 215 25.35 -15.38 12.37
CA LEU A 215 25.72 -14.73 13.62
C LEU A 215 25.39 -15.63 14.81
N ASP A 216 26.31 -15.70 15.76
CA ASP A 216 26.11 -16.41 17.01
C ASP A 216 25.91 -15.46 18.19
N ALA A 217 25.46 -16.01 19.33
CA ALA A 217 25.31 -15.23 20.55
C ALA A 217 26.70 -14.66 20.98
N ARG A 218 26.70 -13.37 21.33
CA ARG A 218 27.87 -12.54 21.69
C ARG A 218 28.69 -12.01 20.51
N ASP A 219 28.32 -12.29 19.27
CA ASP A 219 28.96 -11.64 18.12
C ASP A 219 28.70 -10.14 18.12
N SER A 220 29.70 -9.37 17.70
CA SER A 220 29.54 -7.94 17.41
C SER A 220 29.30 -7.77 15.92
N PHE A 221 28.21 -7.10 15.56
CA PHE A 221 27.76 -6.94 14.18
C PHE A 221 27.31 -5.51 13.94
N ASP A 222 28.04 -4.76 13.12
CA ASP A 222 27.75 -3.35 12.77
C ASP A 222 27.31 -2.47 13.94
N GLY A 223 27.99 -2.62 15.13
CA GLY A 223 27.65 -1.86 16.32
C GLY A 223 26.48 -2.41 17.14
N TYR A 224 26.04 -3.61 16.82
CA TYR A 224 25.08 -4.38 17.62
C TYR A 224 25.78 -5.55 18.30
N GLN A 225 25.34 -5.86 19.51
CA GLN A 225 25.75 -7.07 20.23
C GLN A 225 24.67 -8.12 20.11
N ILE A 226 24.93 -9.24 19.45
CA ILE A 226 23.95 -10.32 19.31
C ILE A 226 23.72 -10.98 20.67
N VAL A 227 22.47 -11.06 21.12
CA VAL A 227 22.08 -11.70 22.38
C VAL A 227 21.79 -13.18 22.14
N ARG A 228 20.93 -13.47 21.17
CA ARG A 228 20.56 -14.84 20.78
C ARG A 228 19.90 -14.88 19.41
N VAL A 229 19.92 -16.05 18.82
CA VAL A 229 19.09 -16.35 17.65
C VAL A 229 17.63 -16.52 18.10
N ILE A 230 16.69 -15.81 17.47
CA ILE A 230 15.24 -15.98 17.68
C ILE A 230 14.72 -17.06 16.73
N LYS A 231 15.08 -16.94 15.44
CA LYS A 231 14.64 -17.87 14.40
C LYS A 231 15.73 -18.00 13.34
N SER A 232 15.94 -19.21 12.87
CA SER A 232 16.80 -19.50 11.71
C SER A 232 16.00 -20.28 10.68
N GLY A 233 15.95 -19.80 9.46
CA GLY A 233 15.20 -20.38 8.37
C GLY A 233 15.93 -20.29 7.03
N SER A 234 15.40 -20.97 6.03
CA SER A 234 15.95 -20.98 4.66
C SER A 234 15.92 -19.63 3.95
N ARG A 235 15.04 -18.71 4.38
CA ARG A 235 14.91 -17.38 3.78
C ARG A 235 15.63 -16.29 4.58
N SER A 236 15.54 -16.33 5.90
CA SER A 236 16.13 -15.30 6.76
C SER A 236 16.45 -15.84 8.14
N HIS A 237 17.38 -15.14 8.80
CA HIS A 237 17.70 -15.35 10.20
C HIS A 237 17.25 -14.13 11.00
N ILE A 238 16.72 -14.35 12.19
CA ILE A 238 16.21 -13.30 13.09
C ILE A 238 16.97 -13.41 14.40
N TYR A 239 17.56 -12.30 14.82
CA TYR A 239 18.39 -12.20 16.01
C TYR A 239 17.83 -11.16 16.98
N LEU A 240 17.88 -11.46 18.27
CA LEU A 240 17.79 -10.44 19.31
C LEU A 240 19.17 -9.84 19.49
N ALA A 241 19.26 -8.53 19.44
CA ALA A 241 20.50 -7.80 19.64
C ALA A 241 20.30 -6.59 20.56
N VAL A 242 21.41 -6.04 21.06
CA VAL A 242 21.46 -4.78 21.78
C VAL A 242 22.25 -3.79 20.93
N ASP A 243 21.69 -2.65 20.66
CA ASP A 243 22.40 -1.53 20.04
C ASP A 243 23.43 -0.98 21.04
N GLN A 244 24.71 -1.04 20.68
CA GLN A 244 25.80 -0.62 21.58
C GLN A 244 25.84 0.90 21.83
N ALA A 245 25.21 1.70 20.95
CA ALA A 245 25.16 3.14 21.10
C ALA A 245 24.02 3.61 22.01
N SER A 246 22.80 3.06 21.85
CA SER A 246 21.63 3.41 22.65
C SER A 246 21.41 2.52 23.87
N GLY A 247 21.95 1.31 23.86
CA GLY A 247 21.66 0.27 24.86
C GLY A 247 20.28 -0.39 24.69
N GLU A 248 19.53 -0.05 23.65
CA GLU A 248 18.20 -0.58 23.40
C GLU A 248 18.24 -1.98 22.80
N ARG A 249 17.24 -2.80 23.15
CA ARG A 249 17.03 -4.09 22.50
C ARG A 249 16.36 -3.90 21.14
N VAL A 250 16.93 -4.55 20.13
CA VAL A 250 16.43 -4.51 18.74
C VAL A 250 16.34 -5.92 18.17
N VAL A 251 15.58 -6.07 17.11
CA VAL A 251 15.55 -7.30 16.30
C VAL A 251 16.28 -7.03 14.99
N ILE A 252 17.25 -7.87 14.68
CA ILE A 252 17.98 -7.84 13.41
C ILE A 252 17.50 -9.01 12.56
N LYS A 253 17.00 -8.72 11.35
CA LYS A 253 16.66 -9.70 10.33
C LYS A 253 17.72 -9.66 9.24
N THR A 254 18.31 -10.82 8.91
CA THR A 254 19.31 -10.95 7.85
C THR A 254 18.81 -11.91 6.77
N PRO A 255 19.17 -11.72 5.50
CA PRO A 255 18.89 -12.69 4.46
C PRO A 255 19.73 -13.96 4.71
N SER A 256 19.18 -15.13 4.35
CA SER A 256 19.93 -16.38 4.37
C SER A 256 20.89 -16.47 3.19
N VAL A 257 21.86 -17.38 3.28
CA VAL A 257 22.82 -17.64 2.20
C VAL A 257 22.11 -18.08 0.90
N ASP A 258 21.00 -18.81 1.04
CA ASP A 258 20.20 -19.27 -0.11
C ASP A 258 19.54 -18.09 -0.89
N MET A 259 19.25 -16.99 -0.21
CA MET A 259 18.72 -15.77 -0.85
C MET A 259 19.76 -15.04 -1.70
N GLN A 260 21.05 -15.20 -1.47
CA GLN A 260 22.11 -14.59 -2.29
C GLN A 260 22.01 -15.03 -3.77
N ALA A 261 21.58 -16.27 -4.01
CA ALA A 261 21.43 -16.80 -5.36
C ALA A 261 20.22 -16.23 -6.12
N SER A 262 19.33 -15.47 -5.45
CA SER A 262 18.10 -14.93 -6.03
C SER A 262 17.99 -13.41 -5.84
N PRO A 263 18.37 -12.60 -6.85
CA PRO A 263 18.22 -11.14 -6.79
C PRO A 263 16.81 -10.68 -6.44
N ALA A 264 15.80 -11.36 -6.97
CA ALA A 264 14.39 -11.05 -6.69
C ALA A 264 14.00 -11.29 -5.22
N ALA A 265 14.58 -12.32 -4.58
CA ALA A 265 14.33 -12.58 -3.15
C ALA A 265 15.00 -11.52 -2.27
N LEU A 266 16.20 -11.10 -2.64
CA LEU A 266 16.93 -10.04 -1.94
C LEU A 266 16.24 -8.68 -2.09
N GLU A 267 15.72 -8.39 -3.28
CA GLU A 267 14.93 -7.19 -3.52
C GLU A 267 13.68 -7.14 -2.64
N ARG A 268 12.99 -8.25 -2.51
CA ARG A 268 11.81 -8.36 -1.65
C ARG A 268 12.17 -8.19 -0.17
N PHE A 269 13.32 -8.72 0.25
CA PHE A 269 13.82 -8.52 1.61
C PHE A 269 14.05 -7.04 1.93
N LEU A 270 14.63 -6.28 0.99
CA LEU A 270 14.83 -4.84 1.14
C LEU A 270 13.52 -4.05 1.09
N LEU A 271 12.53 -4.54 0.33
CA LEU A 271 11.20 -3.95 0.26
C LEU A 271 10.48 -3.98 1.62
N GLU A 272 10.74 -4.98 2.46
CA GLU A 272 10.15 -5.05 3.81
C GLU A 272 10.48 -3.81 4.66
N GLU A 273 11.74 -3.34 4.64
CA GLU A 273 12.14 -2.15 5.39
C GLU A 273 11.45 -0.89 4.85
N TRP A 274 11.38 -0.76 3.53
CA TRP A 274 10.69 0.35 2.88
C TRP A 274 9.19 0.39 3.25
N ILE A 275 8.50 -0.75 3.22
CA ILE A 275 7.10 -0.87 3.63
C ILE A 275 6.93 -0.45 5.08
N ALA A 276 7.78 -0.99 5.97
CA ALA A 276 7.72 -0.70 7.40
C ALA A 276 7.92 0.79 7.73
N ARG A 277 8.81 1.47 7.02
CA ARG A 277 9.07 2.91 7.19
C ARG A 277 7.91 3.79 6.73
N ARG A 278 7.16 3.33 5.74
CA ARG A 278 6.04 4.05 5.16
C ARG A 278 4.77 4.00 6.00
N ILE A 279 4.62 2.99 6.85
CA ILE A 279 3.40 2.79 7.64
C ILE A 279 3.56 3.40 9.03
N ASN A 280 2.78 4.43 9.30
CA ASN A 280 2.71 5.03 10.64
C ASN A 280 1.46 4.53 11.39
N SER A 281 1.60 3.39 12.07
CA SER A 281 0.53 2.80 12.89
C SER A 281 1.10 2.19 14.17
N PRO A 282 0.46 2.33 15.33
CA PRO A 282 0.85 1.64 16.56
C PRO A 282 0.68 0.11 16.47
N HIS A 283 -0.12 -0.36 15.50
CA HIS A 283 -0.42 -1.78 15.27
C HIS A 283 0.42 -2.42 14.17
N VAL A 284 1.50 -1.76 13.75
CA VAL A 284 2.46 -2.27 12.75
C VAL A 284 3.87 -2.13 13.31
N LEU A 285 4.70 -3.14 13.10
CA LEU A 285 6.10 -3.18 13.54
C LEU A 285 6.87 -1.99 12.96
N LYS A 286 7.61 -1.27 13.81
CA LYS A 286 8.39 -0.10 13.40
C LYS A 286 9.85 -0.47 13.13
N PRO A 287 10.44 0.00 12.02
CA PRO A 287 11.88 -0.06 11.81
C PRO A 287 12.57 0.94 12.73
N CYS A 288 13.77 0.60 13.18
CA CYS A 288 14.62 1.53 13.89
C CYS A 288 15.29 2.50 12.90
N SER A 289 15.35 3.78 13.25
CA SER A 289 16.14 4.76 12.48
C SER A 289 17.62 4.43 12.62
N GLN A 290 18.32 4.27 11.50
CA GLN A 290 19.75 3.98 11.49
C GLN A 290 20.51 5.20 10.95
N THR A 291 21.44 5.70 11.75
CA THR A 291 22.36 6.79 11.36
C THR A 291 23.79 6.28 11.08
N ARG A 292 24.02 4.98 11.25
CA ARG A 292 25.34 4.36 11.08
C ARG A 292 25.53 3.76 9.69
N GLN A 293 26.78 3.71 9.24
CA GLN A 293 27.17 3.03 8.01
C GLN A 293 26.94 1.53 8.14
N ARG A 294 26.30 0.91 7.14
CA ARG A 294 26.11 -0.54 7.05
C ARG A 294 27.21 -1.17 6.21
N HIS A 295 27.69 -2.33 6.67
CA HIS A 295 28.65 -3.14 5.92
C HIS A 295 28.00 -4.40 5.30
N TYR A 296 26.76 -4.69 5.67
CA TYR A 296 25.99 -5.85 5.24
C TYR A 296 24.53 -5.49 4.95
N ILE A 297 23.85 -6.42 4.28
CA ILE A 297 22.40 -6.31 4.08
C ILE A 297 21.65 -6.87 5.28
N TYR A 298 20.94 -6.04 6.02
CA TYR A 298 20.08 -6.43 7.14
C TYR A 298 19.01 -5.37 7.42
N VAL A 299 17.97 -5.77 8.14
CA VAL A 299 16.89 -4.88 8.59
C VAL A 299 16.87 -4.87 10.12
N VAL A 300 16.71 -3.69 10.73
CA VAL A 300 16.60 -3.53 12.18
C VAL A 300 15.25 -2.96 12.55
N THR A 301 14.58 -3.65 13.47
CA THR A 301 13.27 -3.26 13.96
C THR A 301 13.24 -3.19 15.49
N GLU A 302 12.21 -2.54 16.03
CA GLU A 302 11.96 -2.54 17.46
C GLU A 302 11.83 -3.97 17.99
N TYR A 303 12.29 -4.20 19.23
CA TYR A 303 12.03 -5.43 19.94
C TYR A 303 10.69 -5.33 20.67
N ILE A 304 9.76 -6.21 20.33
CA ILE A 304 8.45 -6.30 21.00
C ILE A 304 8.58 -7.32 22.14
N GLU A 305 8.47 -6.84 23.38
CA GLU A 305 8.44 -7.72 24.56
C GLU A 305 7.03 -8.31 24.69
N GLY A 306 6.86 -9.54 24.22
CA GLY A 306 5.56 -10.19 24.16
C GLY A 306 5.62 -11.55 23.50
N GLN A 307 4.48 -12.04 23.03
CA GLN A 307 4.35 -13.33 22.36
C GLN A 307 3.57 -13.21 21.06
N THR A 308 3.73 -14.19 20.18
CA THR A 308 2.90 -14.26 18.98
C THR A 308 1.46 -14.62 19.34
N LEU A 309 0.51 -14.19 18.49
CA LEU A 309 -0.89 -14.60 18.63
C LEU A 309 -1.02 -16.14 18.54
N ALA A 310 -0.15 -16.82 17.81
CA ALA A 310 -0.10 -18.28 17.76
C ALA A 310 0.18 -18.89 19.12
N GLN A 311 1.19 -18.39 19.85
CA GLN A 311 1.50 -18.84 21.20
C GLN A 311 0.37 -18.44 22.18
N TRP A 312 -0.15 -17.21 22.04
CA TRP A 312 -1.24 -16.73 22.87
C TRP A 312 -2.51 -17.63 22.76
N LEU A 313 -2.83 -18.12 21.56
CA LEU A 313 -3.94 -19.05 21.33
C LEU A 313 -3.72 -20.42 21.98
N ILE A 314 -2.47 -20.87 22.06
CA ILE A 314 -2.12 -22.09 22.82
C ILE A 314 -2.37 -21.89 24.31
N ASP A 315 -1.95 -20.75 24.84
CA ASP A 315 -2.09 -20.41 26.26
C ASP A 315 -3.54 -20.05 26.61
N ASN A 316 -4.33 -19.58 25.66
CA ASN A 316 -5.74 -19.18 25.79
C ASN A 316 -6.62 -19.91 24.78
N PRO A 317 -6.87 -21.21 24.93
CA PRO A 317 -7.55 -22.02 23.91
C PRO A 317 -9.04 -21.68 23.75
N ARG A 318 -9.62 -20.93 24.68
CA ARG A 318 -11.03 -20.54 24.68
C ARG A 318 -11.23 -19.10 25.16
N PRO A 319 -10.73 -18.11 24.42
CA PRO A 319 -10.90 -16.70 24.80
C PRO A 319 -12.39 -16.31 24.77
N ASP A 320 -12.79 -15.39 25.60
CA ASP A 320 -14.13 -14.82 25.58
C ASP A 320 -14.35 -13.88 24.39
N LEU A 321 -15.60 -13.65 24.02
CA LEU A 321 -15.95 -12.84 22.85
C LEU A 321 -15.46 -11.37 22.96
N PRO A 322 -15.53 -10.68 24.12
CA PRO A 322 -14.96 -9.35 24.28
C PRO A 322 -13.46 -9.30 23.98
N THR A 323 -12.68 -10.25 24.49
CA THR A 323 -11.23 -10.35 24.23
C THR A 323 -10.95 -10.58 22.74
N VAL A 324 -11.68 -11.49 22.09
CA VAL A 324 -11.56 -11.74 20.64
C VAL A 324 -11.84 -10.46 19.86
N ARG A 325 -12.91 -9.73 20.18
CA ARG A 325 -13.24 -8.46 19.51
C ARG A 325 -12.14 -7.42 19.68
N GLY A 326 -11.62 -7.25 20.89
CA GLY A 326 -10.55 -6.29 21.16
C GLY A 326 -9.25 -6.59 20.40
N LEU A 327 -8.88 -7.87 20.23
CA LEU A 327 -7.72 -8.27 19.42
C LEU A 327 -7.98 -8.03 17.92
N LEU A 328 -9.16 -8.43 17.42
CA LEU A 328 -9.52 -8.25 16.01
C LEU A 328 -9.60 -6.78 15.60
N GLU A 329 -10.10 -5.90 16.48
CA GLU A 329 -10.10 -4.45 16.23
C GLU A 329 -8.69 -3.89 16.04
N GLN A 330 -7.74 -4.32 16.84
CA GLN A 330 -6.37 -3.87 16.76
C GLN A 330 -5.69 -4.39 15.48
N ILE A 331 -5.90 -5.68 15.14
CA ILE A 331 -5.40 -6.25 13.87
C ILE A 331 -6.00 -5.50 12.68
N ALA A 332 -7.31 -5.23 12.72
CA ALA A 332 -8.01 -4.49 11.68
C ALA A 332 -7.43 -3.08 11.47
N LYS A 333 -7.12 -2.34 12.56
CA LYS A 333 -6.45 -1.03 12.48
C LYS A 333 -5.06 -1.13 11.85
N GLY A 334 -4.33 -2.21 12.14
CA GLY A 334 -3.06 -2.50 11.48
C GLY A 334 -3.23 -2.70 9.97
N LEU A 335 -4.14 -3.59 9.54
CA LEU A 335 -4.42 -3.84 8.12
C LEU A 335 -4.93 -2.60 7.37
N GLN A 336 -5.79 -1.80 8.00
CA GLN A 336 -6.26 -0.55 7.41
C GLN A 336 -5.12 0.43 7.12
N ALA A 337 -4.04 0.41 7.90
CA ALA A 337 -2.87 1.25 7.63
C ALA A 337 -2.15 0.83 6.34
N PHE A 338 -2.13 -0.48 6.01
CA PHE A 338 -1.66 -0.97 4.71
C PHE A 338 -2.61 -0.58 3.58
N HIS A 339 -3.91 -0.85 3.74
CA HIS A 339 -4.91 -0.62 2.70
C HIS A 339 -5.03 0.85 2.29
N ARG A 340 -4.87 1.80 3.22
CA ARG A 340 -4.84 3.25 2.93
C ARG A 340 -3.71 3.66 2.00
N LEU A 341 -2.63 2.88 1.96
CA LEU A 341 -1.47 3.09 1.10
C LEU A 341 -1.49 2.19 -0.15
N GLU A 342 -2.66 1.62 -0.49
CA GLU A 342 -2.86 0.69 -1.61
C GLU A 342 -1.91 -0.54 -1.52
N MET A 343 -1.66 -1.00 -0.30
CA MET A 343 -0.90 -2.21 -0.01
C MET A 343 -1.82 -3.33 0.46
N VAL A 344 -1.53 -4.56 0.06
CA VAL A 344 -2.21 -5.78 0.52
C VAL A 344 -1.21 -6.63 1.27
N TYR A 345 -1.51 -6.98 2.52
CA TYR A 345 -0.55 -7.65 3.40
C TYR A 345 -0.24 -9.10 3.00
N GLN A 346 -1.25 -9.84 2.57
CA GLN A 346 -1.24 -11.18 1.97
C GLN A 346 -0.87 -12.37 2.88
N ASP A 347 -0.07 -12.22 3.93
CA ASP A 347 0.38 -13.33 4.82
C ASP A 347 -0.12 -13.16 6.27
N LEU A 348 -1.39 -12.78 6.42
CA LEU A 348 -1.98 -12.61 7.75
C LEU A 348 -2.25 -13.97 8.39
N LYS A 349 -1.52 -14.25 9.47
CA LYS A 349 -1.63 -15.47 10.27
C LYS A 349 -1.19 -15.20 11.71
N PRO A 350 -1.57 -16.02 12.68
CA PRO A 350 -1.22 -15.81 14.10
C PRO A 350 0.28 -15.71 14.39
N ASP A 351 1.13 -16.37 13.58
CA ASP A 351 2.60 -16.28 13.72
C ASP A 351 3.15 -14.90 13.37
N ASN A 352 2.45 -14.14 12.51
CA ASN A 352 2.85 -12.81 12.05
C ASN A 352 2.18 -11.66 12.84
N ILE A 353 1.57 -11.99 13.96
CA ILE A 353 0.92 -11.03 14.87
C ILE A 353 1.54 -11.19 16.25
N MET A 354 2.03 -10.10 16.83
CA MET A 354 2.54 -10.08 18.20
C MET A 354 1.60 -9.33 19.12
N ILE A 355 1.52 -9.80 20.37
CA ILE A 355 0.84 -9.14 21.47
C ILE A 355 1.90 -8.79 22.49
N ASP A 356 2.08 -7.49 22.76
CA ASP A 356 3.06 -7.03 23.75
C ASP A 356 2.56 -7.18 25.18
N ALA A 357 3.43 -6.88 26.15
CA ALA A 357 3.12 -6.98 27.58
C ALA A 357 1.96 -6.05 28.04
N THR A 358 1.61 -5.03 27.25
CA THR A 358 0.50 -4.11 27.52
C THR A 358 -0.81 -4.55 26.86
N GLY A 359 -0.80 -5.61 26.06
CA GLY A 359 -1.94 -6.08 25.27
C GLY A 359 -2.09 -5.37 23.92
N THR A 360 -1.08 -4.60 23.50
CA THR A 360 -1.08 -3.98 22.17
C THR A 360 -0.70 -5.00 21.11
N VAL A 361 -1.52 -5.08 20.06
CA VAL A 361 -1.28 -5.96 18.92
C VAL A 361 -0.46 -5.25 17.86
N LYS A 362 0.56 -5.92 17.31
CA LYS A 362 1.36 -5.44 16.19
C LYS A 362 1.50 -6.51 15.11
N ILE A 363 1.25 -6.12 13.87
CA ILE A 363 1.51 -6.95 12.68
C ILE A 363 3.00 -6.87 12.38
N ILE A 364 3.62 -8.03 12.16
CA ILE A 364 5.05 -8.20 11.88
C ILE A 364 5.23 -8.96 10.56
N ASP A 365 6.43 -8.89 9.97
CA ASP A 365 6.84 -9.60 8.75
C ASP A 365 6.09 -9.18 7.47
N PHE A 366 6.72 -8.30 6.69
CA PHE A 366 6.14 -7.68 5.48
C PHE A 366 6.60 -8.33 4.16
N GLY A 367 7.28 -9.48 4.23
CA GLY A 367 7.90 -10.13 3.08
C GLY A 367 6.94 -10.61 1.98
N ALA A 368 5.64 -10.69 2.29
CA ALA A 368 4.61 -11.04 1.32
C ALA A 368 3.73 -9.86 0.91
N THR A 369 3.96 -8.66 1.46
CA THR A 369 3.12 -7.49 1.21
C THR A 369 3.25 -7.05 -0.24
N ARG A 370 2.11 -6.90 -0.93
CA ARG A 370 2.03 -6.36 -2.27
C ARG A 370 1.76 -4.86 -2.21
N VAL A 371 2.52 -4.10 -2.99
CA VAL A 371 2.32 -2.66 -3.18
C VAL A 371 1.76 -2.43 -4.58
N ALA A 372 0.67 -1.65 -4.68
CA ALA A 372 0.08 -1.35 -5.98
C ALA A 372 1.09 -0.67 -6.90
N GLY A 373 1.16 -1.13 -8.15
CA GLY A 373 2.06 -0.58 -9.18
C GLY A 373 3.49 -1.12 -9.17
N ILE A 374 3.91 -1.86 -8.14
CA ILE A 374 5.17 -2.60 -8.18
C ILE A 374 4.88 -3.97 -8.80
N GLU A 375 5.52 -4.29 -9.93
CA GLU A 375 5.37 -5.61 -10.56
C GLU A 375 5.98 -6.68 -9.66
N GLU A 376 5.17 -7.65 -9.29
CA GLU A 376 5.65 -8.81 -8.55
C GLU A 376 6.37 -9.77 -9.49
N ILE A 377 7.63 -10.06 -9.17
CA ILE A 377 8.49 -10.98 -9.93
C ILE A 377 8.11 -12.45 -9.67
N ALA A 378 7.26 -12.74 -8.66
CA ALA A 378 6.83 -14.09 -8.34
C ALA A 378 5.34 -14.17 -7.97
N SER A 379 4.69 -15.25 -8.42
CA SER A 379 3.29 -15.54 -8.11
C SER A 379 3.09 -15.81 -6.59
N PRO A 380 1.99 -15.33 -5.98
CA PRO A 380 1.65 -15.60 -4.57
C PRO A 380 1.65 -17.09 -4.22
N VAL A 381 1.37 -17.96 -5.18
CA VAL A 381 1.24 -19.41 -4.99
C VAL A 381 2.54 -20.09 -4.58
N GLU A 382 3.70 -19.59 -4.98
CA GLU A 382 4.99 -20.18 -4.59
C GLU A 382 5.34 -19.96 -3.11
N GLN A 383 4.75 -18.93 -2.48
CA GLN A 383 5.00 -18.59 -1.08
C GLN A 383 4.07 -19.32 -0.11
N ILE A 384 2.88 -19.71 -0.56
CA ILE A 384 1.82 -20.35 0.27
C ILE A 384 2.08 -21.84 0.53
N ASN A 385 3.10 -22.44 -0.07
CA ASN A 385 3.36 -23.89 0.02
C ASN A 385 3.78 -24.42 1.39
N LEU A 386 3.86 -23.61 2.44
CA LEU A 386 3.99 -24.08 3.82
C LEU A 386 2.60 -24.42 4.37
N LEU A 387 2.33 -25.69 4.64
CA LEU A 387 1.04 -26.27 5.05
C LEU A 387 0.26 -25.47 6.11
N GLY A 388 0.94 -24.77 7.02
CA GLY A 388 0.29 -23.95 8.06
C GLY A 388 -0.26 -22.61 7.54
N ALA A 389 0.50 -21.88 6.74
CA ALA A 389 0.12 -20.57 6.19
C ALA A 389 -1.04 -20.69 5.18
N ALA A 390 -1.10 -21.81 4.45
CA ALA A 390 -2.12 -22.07 3.44
C ALA A 390 -3.56 -22.12 3.99
N LEU A 391 -3.75 -22.38 5.29
CA LEU A 391 -5.06 -22.45 5.93
C LEU A 391 -5.69 -21.07 6.19
N TYR A 392 -4.87 -20.01 6.26
CA TYR A 392 -5.33 -18.63 6.42
C TYR A 392 -5.43 -17.89 5.08
N ALA A 393 -4.79 -18.43 4.03
CA ALA A 393 -4.76 -17.82 2.71
C ALA A 393 -6.14 -17.85 2.03
N ALA A 394 -6.49 -16.73 1.41
CA ALA A 394 -7.75 -16.58 0.72
C ALA A 394 -7.87 -17.52 -0.50
N PRO A 395 -9.08 -18.06 -0.78
CA PRO A 395 -9.29 -19.05 -1.84
C PRO A 395 -8.84 -18.61 -3.23
N GLU A 396 -8.96 -17.31 -3.56
CA GLU A 396 -8.55 -16.73 -4.84
C GLU A 396 -7.07 -16.90 -5.16
N TYR A 397 -6.21 -16.96 -4.15
CA TYR A 397 -4.77 -17.21 -4.36
C TYR A 397 -4.51 -18.61 -4.96
N PHE A 398 -5.32 -19.61 -4.60
CA PHE A 398 -5.21 -20.98 -5.17
C PHE A 398 -5.76 -21.09 -6.60
N LEU A 399 -6.38 -20.01 -7.12
CA LEU A 399 -6.75 -19.87 -8.53
C LEU A 399 -5.69 -19.12 -9.33
N GLY A 400 -4.62 -18.65 -8.69
CA GLY A 400 -3.60 -17.79 -9.31
C GLY A 400 -4.06 -16.33 -9.49
N GLU A 401 -5.13 -15.93 -8.80
CA GLU A 401 -5.63 -14.56 -8.87
C GLU A 401 -4.85 -13.65 -7.90
N ALA A 402 -4.62 -12.41 -8.32
CA ALA A 402 -4.02 -11.40 -7.46
C ALA A 402 -4.98 -11.06 -6.31
N GLY A 403 -4.49 -11.08 -5.07
CA GLY A 403 -5.27 -10.70 -3.90
C GLY A 403 -5.62 -9.22 -3.88
N SER A 404 -6.66 -8.89 -3.12
CA SER A 404 -7.08 -7.54 -2.80
C SER A 404 -7.19 -7.38 -1.27
N SER A 405 -7.57 -6.19 -0.78
CA SER A 405 -7.91 -5.97 0.63
C SER A 405 -8.91 -6.99 1.19
N ARG A 406 -9.77 -7.54 0.33
CA ARG A 406 -10.72 -8.61 0.70
C ARG A 406 -10.05 -9.96 0.98
N ALA A 407 -8.81 -10.17 0.52
CA ALA A 407 -8.03 -11.36 0.88
C ALA A 407 -7.50 -11.25 2.32
N ASP A 408 -7.02 -10.08 2.74
CA ASP A 408 -6.62 -9.82 4.12
C ASP A 408 -7.82 -9.92 5.08
N LEU A 409 -8.98 -9.43 4.64
CA LEU A 409 -10.25 -9.56 5.38
C LEU A 409 -10.64 -11.04 5.57
N TYR A 410 -10.48 -11.87 4.54
CA TYR A 410 -10.69 -13.31 4.65
C TYR A 410 -9.78 -13.92 5.72
N SER A 411 -8.49 -13.62 5.68
CA SER A 411 -7.51 -14.12 6.66
C SER A 411 -7.85 -13.66 8.08
N LEU A 412 -8.29 -12.41 8.26
CA LEU A 412 -8.79 -11.89 9.54
C LEU A 412 -10.04 -12.66 10.02
N GLY A 413 -10.96 -12.97 9.12
CA GLY A 413 -12.13 -13.78 9.40
C GLY A 413 -11.79 -15.21 9.82
N VAL A 414 -10.76 -15.81 9.20
CA VAL A 414 -10.25 -17.16 9.60
C VAL A 414 -9.64 -17.08 11.01
N ILE A 415 -8.89 -16.04 11.34
CA ILE A 415 -8.34 -15.84 12.69
C ILE A 415 -9.49 -15.68 13.71
N ALA A 416 -10.51 -14.89 13.40
CA ALA A 416 -11.70 -14.74 14.25
C ALA A 416 -12.39 -16.08 14.50
N TYR A 417 -12.57 -16.86 13.45
CA TYR A 417 -13.14 -18.20 13.54
C TYR A 417 -12.29 -19.12 14.44
N GLN A 418 -10.97 -19.13 14.22
CA GLN A 418 -10.05 -19.95 15.01
C GLN A 418 -10.07 -19.60 16.50
N MET A 419 -10.08 -18.31 16.85
CA MET A 419 -10.19 -17.86 18.24
C MET A 419 -11.46 -18.36 18.91
N LEU A 420 -12.57 -18.41 18.18
CA LEU A 420 -13.86 -18.81 18.71
C LEU A 420 -14.10 -20.32 18.66
N ALA A 421 -13.68 -20.99 17.60
CA ALA A 421 -13.99 -22.41 17.37
C ALA A 421 -12.81 -23.34 17.67
N GLY A 422 -11.56 -22.84 17.68
CA GLY A 422 -10.35 -23.66 17.81
C GLY A 422 -10.06 -24.53 16.57
N ASP A 423 -10.73 -24.26 15.43
CA ASP A 423 -10.65 -25.00 14.17
C ASP A 423 -10.68 -24.02 12.98
N PHE A 424 -10.77 -24.49 11.76
CA PHE A 424 -10.86 -23.70 10.54
C PHE A 424 -12.27 -23.76 9.92
N PRO A 425 -12.77 -22.66 9.31
CA PRO A 425 -14.16 -22.55 8.81
C PRO A 425 -14.50 -23.58 7.74
N TYR A 426 -13.51 -24.02 6.98
CA TYR A 426 -13.62 -25.05 5.93
C TYR A 426 -12.70 -26.26 6.19
N GLY A 427 -12.18 -26.40 7.41
CA GLY A 427 -11.13 -27.38 7.73
C GLY A 427 -9.91 -27.18 6.83
N THR A 428 -9.38 -28.27 6.27
CA THR A 428 -8.18 -28.24 5.39
C THR A 428 -8.53 -28.24 3.89
N GLN A 429 -9.75 -27.86 3.51
CA GLN A 429 -10.23 -28.01 2.13
C GLN A 429 -9.83 -26.84 1.21
N VAL A 430 -9.63 -25.63 1.75
CA VAL A 430 -9.34 -24.42 0.96
C VAL A 430 -8.09 -24.59 0.09
N PRO A 431 -6.92 -25.02 0.60
CA PRO A 431 -5.72 -25.21 -0.23
C PRO A 431 -5.85 -26.28 -1.32
N LYS A 432 -6.81 -27.21 -1.16
CA LYS A 432 -7.10 -28.28 -2.11
C LYS A 432 -8.06 -27.85 -3.21
N SER A 433 -8.77 -26.74 -3.02
CA SER A 433 -9.82 -26.24 -3.91
C SER A 433 -9.25 -25.29 -4.96
N ARG A 434 -8.52 -25.85 -5.93
CA ARG A 434 -7.80 -25.10 -6.99
C ARG A 434 -8.65 -24.73 -8.21
N THR A 435 -9.96 -24.87 -8.14
CA THR A 435 -10.90 -24.47 -9.20
C THR A 435 -12.11 -23.78 -8.61
N ARG A 436 -12.73 -22.84 -9.33
CA ARG A 436 -13.95 -22.15 -8.88
C ARG A 436 -15.09 -23.13 -8.57
N ALA A 437 -15.20 -24.23 -9.32
CA ALA A 437 -16.20 -25.28 -9.06
C ALA A 437 -15.94 -26.03 -7.74
N ALA A 438 -14.67 -26.27 -7.38
CA ALA A 438 -14.30 -26.85 -6.10
C ALA A 438 -14.56 -25.88 -4.95
N GLN A 439 -14.24 -24.60 -5.12
CA GLN A 439 -14.48 -23.57 -4.10
C GLN A 439 -15.97 -23.35 -3.80
N LYS A 440 -16.85 -23.44 -4.80
CA LYS A 440 -18.31 -23.39 -4.61
C LYS A 440 -18.86 -24.55 -3.75
N LYS A 441 -18.12 -25.65 -3.60
CA LYS A 441 -18.51 -26.80 -2.77
C LYS A 441 -17.99 -26.70 -1.33
N LEU A 442 -17.22 -25.66 -0.99
CA LEU A 442 -16.76 -25.41 0.37
C LEU A 442 -17.97 -25.14 1.26
N ALA A 443 -18.13 -25.95 2.31
CA ALA A 443 -19.22 -25.82 3.27
C ALA A 443 -18.68 -25.19 4.56
N TYR A 444 -19.19 -24.01 4.90
CA TYR A 444 -18.87 -23.31 6.14
C TYR A 444 -19.35 -24.11 7.35
N LYS A 445 -18.51 -24.24 8.35
CA LYS A 445 -18.87 -24.81 9.64
C LYS A 445 -19.21 -23.67 10.60
N SER A 446 -20.39 -23.67 11.18
CA SER A 446 -20.78 -22.66 12.16
C SER A 446 -19.88 -22.66 13.41
N VAL A 447 -19.58 -21.47 13.96
CA VAL A 447 -18.90 -21.34 15.26
C VAL A 447 -19.82 -21.59 16.44
N LEU A 448 -21.16 -21.66 16.20
CA LEU A 448 -22.15 -21.89 17.24
C LEU A 448 -22.00 -23.30 17.78
N ARG A 449 -21.76 -23.41 19.08
CA ARG A 449 -21.66 -24.67 19.83
C ARG A 449 -22.51 -24.59 21.08
N GLU A 450 -23.01 -25.73 21.55
CA GLU A 450 -23.84 -25.78 22.77
C GLU A 450 -23.07 -25.36 24.04
N ASP A 451 -21.75 -25.47 24.03
CA ASP A 451 -20.86 -25.14 25.16
C ASP A 451 -20.37 -23.68 25.19
N ARG A 452 -20.82 -22.83 24.26
CA ARG A 452 -20.42 -21.41 24.17
C ARG A 452 -21.57 -20.49 23.81
N GLU A 453 -21.73 -19.40 24.58
CA GLU A 453 -22.71 -18.35 24.29
C GLU A 453 -22.14 -17.34 23.24
N ILE A 454 -22.11 -17.76 21.97
CA ILE A 454 -21.76 -16.90 20.85
C ILE A 454 -23.07 -16.44 20.19
N PRO A 455 -23.32 -15.12 20.06
CA PRO A 455 -24.51 -14.63 19.37
C PRO A 455 -24.54 -15.06 17.90
N ALA A 456 -25.72 -15.47 17.41
CA ALA A 456 -25.86 -15.98 16.05
C ALA A 456 -25.46 -14.98 14.95
N TRP A 457 -25.56 -13.67 15.22
CA TRP A 457 -25.10 -12.65 14.24
C TRP A 457 -23.58 -12.60 14.11
N VAL A 458 -22.81 -13.01 15.13
CA VAL A 458 -21.34 -13.11 15.07
C VAL A 458 -20.95 -14.25 14.12
N ASP A 459 -21.67 -15.37 14.16
CA ASP A 459 -21.48 -16.48 13.21
C ASP A 459 -21.78 -16.03 11.77
N ASP A 460 -22.90 -15.32 11.53
CA ASP A 460 -23.27 -14.78 10.20
C ASP A 460 -22.21 -13.78 9.71
N ALA A 461 -21.66 -12.92 10.59
CA ALA A 461 -20.60 -11.97 10.24
C ALA A 461 -19.31 -12.69 9.84
N ILE A 462 -18.88 -13.71 10.59
CA ILE A 462 -17.70 -14.51 10.26
C ILE A 462 -17.92 -15.29 8.95
N ALA A 463 -19.09 -15.93 8.79
CA ALA A 463 -19.42 -16.65 7.57
C ALA A 463 -19.34 -15.77 6.31
N LYS A 464 -19.78 -14.50 6.42
CA LYS A 464 -19.65 -13.51 5.35
C LYS A 464 -18.18 -13.12 5.12
N ALA A 465 -17.40 -12.87 6.18
CA ALA A 465 -15.98 -12.48 6.06
C ALA A 465 -15.13 -13.57 5.38
N VAL A 466 -15.40 -14.86 5.69
CA VAL A 466 -14.67 -16.00 5.12
C VAL A 466 -15.33 -16.60 3.87
N HIS A 467 -16.27 -15.88 3.22
CA HIS A 467 -16.92 -16.40 2.02
C HIS A 467 -15.90 -16.72 0.92
N PRO A 468 -16.00 -17.89 0.22
CA PRO A 468 -15.03 -18.27 -0.81
C PRO A 468 -14.95 -17.27 -1.97
N ASP A 469 -16.08 -16.68 -2.37
CA ASP A 469 -16.13 -15.63 -3.38
C ASP A 469 -15.81 -14.28 -2.74
N PRO A 470 -14.73 -13.57 -3.16
CA PRO A 470 -14.34 -12.29 -2.59
C PRO A 470 -15.43 -11.20 -2.69
N TYR A 471 -16.28 -11.26 -3.72
CA TYR A 471 -17.36 -10.27 -3.94
C TYR A 471 -18.56 -10.47 -3.01
N GLN A 472 -18.64 -11.61 -2.33
CA GLN A 472 -19.66 -11.89 -1.32
C GLN A 472 -19.19 -11.53 0.11
N ARG A 473 -17.92 -11.12 0.27
CA ARG A 473 -17.37 -10.64 1.53
C ARG A 473 -17.76 -9.18 1.77
N TYR A 474 -17.34 -8.64 2.89
CA TYR A 474 -17.38 -7.20 3.13
C TYR A 474 -16.45 -6.46 2.16
N GLU A 475 -16.80 -5.24 1.83
CA GLU A 475 -15.96 -4.38 1.01
C GLU A 475 -14.80 -3.83 1.85
N GLU A 476 -15.11 -3.38 3.06
CA GLU A 476 -14.17 -2.80 4.01
C GLU A 476 -14.06 -3.63 5.29
N ILE A 477 -12.85 -3.70 5.86
CA ILE A 477 -12.60 -4.38 7.14
C ILE A 477 -13.43 -3.78 8.28
N SER A 478 -13.65 -2.46 8.25
CA SER A 478 -14.46 -1.74 9.25
C SER A 478 -15.90 -2.24 9.34
N GLU A 479 -16.51 -2.66 8.23
CA GLU A 479 -17.85 -3.24 8.21
C GLU A 479 -17.89 -4.56 8.94
N PHE A 480 -16.88 -5.42 8.73
CA PHE A 480 -16.76 -6.69 9.44
C PHE A 480 -16.64 -6.49 10.95
N ILE A 481 -15.76 -5.57 11.38
CA ILE A 481 -15.59 -5.26 12.81
C ILE A 481 -16.89 -4.70 13.40
N PHE A 482 -17.61 -3.84 12.68
CA PHE A 482 -18.91 -3.32 13.11
C PHE A 482 -19.94 -4.44 13.31
N ASP A 483 -20.04 -5.36 12.35
CA ASP A 483 -20.99 -6.49 12.41
C ASP A 483 -20.61 -7.54 13.48
N LEU A 484 -19.36 -7.58 13.93
CA LEU A 484 -18.98 -8.38 15.12
C LEU A 484 -19.56 -7.81 16.42
N HIS A 485 -19.82 -6.50 16.47
CA HIS A 485 -20.38 -5.83 17.66
C HIS A 485 -21.90 -5.66 17.59
N HIS A 486 -22.45 -5.53 16.38
CA HIS A 486 -23.86 -5.23 16.16
C HIS A 486 -24.45 -6.16 15.11
N PRO A 487 -25.68 -6.68 15.30
CA PRO A 487 -26.34 -7.49 14.28
C PRO A 487 -26.60 -6.66 13.02
N SER A 488 -26.18 -7.18 11.87
CA SER A 488 -26.37 -6.53 10.57
C SER A 488 -27.86 -6.45 10.20
N GLN A 489 -28.22 -5.46 9.38
CA GLN A 489 -29.58 -5.34 8.85
C GLN A 489 -29.99 -6.59 8.05
N ALA A 490 -29.06 -7.21 7.34
CA ALA A 490 -29.28 -8.45 6.59
C ALA A 490 -29.62 -9.61 7.54
N PHE A 491 -28.91 -9.75 8.67
CA PHE A 491 -29.18 -10.73 9.69
C PHE A 491 -30.57 -10.51 10.33
N LEU A 492 -30.88 -9.27 10.75
CA LEU A 492 -32.16 -8.92 11.33
C LEU A 492 -33.34 -9.16 10.38
N SER A 493 -33.13 -9.00 9.08
CA SER A 493 -34.16 -9.30 8.07
C SER A 493 -34.41 -10.80 7.87
N LYS A 494 -33.34 -11.62 7.95
CA LYS A 494 -33.44 -13.09 7.87
C LYS A 494 -34.14 -13.70 9.09
N THR A 495 -33.93 -13.12 10.27
CA THR A 495 -34.44 -13.62 11.56
C THR A 495 -35.79 -13.04 11.97
N ARG A 496 -36.39 -12.17 11.14
CA ARG A 496 -37.72 -11.63 11.40
C ARG A 496 -38.76 -12.75 11.36
N PRO A 497 -39.57 -12.91 12.42
CA PRO A 497 -40.63 -13.90 12.41
C PRO A 497 -41.62 -13.63 11.25
N PRO A 498 -42.26 -14.68 10.70
CA PRO A 498 -43.21 -14.55 9.60
C PRO A 498 -44.30 -13.49 9.92
N LEU A 499 -44.86 -12.86 8.88
CA LEU A 499 -45.88 -11.83 9.02
C LEU A 499 -47.08 -12.27 9.90
N ILE A 500 -47.37 -13.57 9.93
CA ILE A 500 -48.41 -14.17 10.76
C ILE A 500 -48.15 -14.01 12.26
N GLU A 501 -46.88 -14.06 12.70
CA GLU A 501 -46.50 -13.91 14.11
C GLU A 501 -46.26 -12.43 14.47
N ARG A 502 -45.75 -11.66 13.52
CA ARG A 502 -45.40 -10.24 13.74
C ARG A 502 -46.60 -9.31 13.75
N HIS A 503 -47.56 -9.53 12.85
CA HIS A 503 -48.78 -8.75 12.70
C HIS A 503 -49.93 -9.66 12.27
N PRO A 504 -50.45 -10.51 13.18
CA PRO A 504 -51.46 -11.52 12.83
C PRO A 504 -52.74 -10.87 12.22
N VAL A 505 -53.13 -9.72 12.74
CA VAL A 505 -54.31 -9.00 12.21
C VAL A 505 -54.09 -8.50 10.78
N ALA A 506 -52.91 -7.95 10.47
CA ALA A 506 -52.59 -7.49 9.10
C ALA A 506 -52.45 -8.68 8.14
N PHE A 507 -51.86 -9.79 8.57
CA PHE A 507 -51.75 -11.02 7.78
C PHE A 507 -53.12 -11.58 7.43
N TRP A 508 -54.01 -11.78 8.42
CA TRP A 508 -55.34 -12.31 8.17
C TRP A 508 -56.25 -11.35 7.38
N LYS A 509 -56.11 -10.03 7.54
CA LYS A 509 -56.74 -9.06 6.65
C LYS A 509 -56.30 -9.21 5.20
N GLY A 510 -54.98 -9.34 4.96
CA GLY A 510 -54.44 -9.58 3.62
C GLY A 510 -54.95 -10.87 3.00
N VAL A 511 -54.95 -11.97 3.73
CA VAL A 511 -55.51 -13.25 3.29
C VAL A 511 -57.01 -13.13 2.99
N SER A 512 -57.77 -12.44 3.84
CA SER A 512 -59.19 -12.20 3.61
C SER A 512 -59.47 -11.38 2.33
N PHE A 513 -58.65 -10.35 2.05
CA PHE A 513 -58.77 -9.57 0.80
C PHE A 513 -58.48 -10.42 -0.45
N VAL A 514 -57.45 -11.27 -0.39
CA VAL A 514 -57.11 -12.16 -1.49
C VAL A 514 -58.24 -13.19 -1.74
N LEU A 515 -58.76 -13.79 -0.66
CA LEU A 515 -59.86 -14.74 -0.77
C LEU A 515 -61.15 -14.07 -1.28
N ALA A 516 -61.47 -12.87 -0.82
CA ALA A 516 -62.61 -12.09 -1.35
C ALA A 516 -62.45 -11.76 -2.84
N GLY A 517 -61.24 -11.37 -3.26
CA GLY A 517 -60.94 -11.17 -4.70
C GLY A 517 -61.12 -12.43 -5.53
N LEU A 518 -60.61 -13.59 -5.07
CA LEU A 518 -60.80 -14.86 -5.74
C LEU A 518 -62.28 -15.29 -5.81
N LEU A 519 -63.01 -15.01 -4.75
CA LEU A 519 -64.46 -15.29 -4.72
C LEU A 519 -65.21 -14.45 -5.73
N ILE A 520 -64.89 -13.16 -5.82
CA ILE A 520 -65.49 -12.24 -6.82
C ILE A 520 -65.16 -12.72 -8.24
N VAL A 521 -63.91 -13.07 -8.52
CA VAL A 521 -63.50 -13.60 -9.83
C VAL A 521 -64.24 -14.92 -10.15
N SER A 522 -64.39 -15.79 -9.19
CA SER A 522 -65.14 -17.07 -9.34
C SER A 522 -66.62 -16.81 -9.61
N LEU A 523 -67.23 -15.86 -8.92
CA LEU A 523 -68.64 -15.51 -9.15
C LEU A 523 -68.87 -14.87 -10.53
N LEU A 524 -67.96 -13.97 -10.94
CA LEU A 524 -68.00 -13.36 -12.26
C LEU A 524 -67.78 -14.37 -13.39
N SER A 525 -66.85 -15.32 -13.21
CA SER A 525 -66.65 -16.41 -14.21
C SER A 525 -67.83 -17.36 -14.32
N ARG A 526 -68.57 -17.60 -13.23
CA ARG A 526 -69.81 -18.36 -13.25
C ARG A 526 -70.95 -17.61 -13.90
N ALA A 527 -71.01 -16.28 -13.71
CA ALA A 527 -72.05 -15.43 -14.33
C ALA A 527 -71.86 -15.32 -15.86
N HIS A 528 -70.61 -15.40 -16.36
CA HIS A 528 -70.32 -15.37 -17.80
C HIS A 528 -70.37 -16.77 -18.48
N GLY A 529 -70.45 -17.86 -17.72
CA GLY A 529 -70.56 -19.21 -18.24
C GLY A 529 -72.00 -19.75 -18.35
N VAL A 530 -73.03 -18.91 -18.15
CA VAL A 530 -74.46 -19.21 -18.23
C VAL A 530 -75.16 -18.31 -19.26
N ALA A 531 -74.42 -17.78 -20.25
CA ALA A 531 -75.03 -17.08 -21.39
C ALA A 531 -74.77 -17.84 -22.68
#